data_1f2ae8c0247f3205c4cb9f2d9e1e7862
#
_entry.id   1f2ae8c0247f3205c4cb9f2d9e1e7862
#
_cell.length_a   1.000
_cell.length_b   1.000
_cell.length_c   1.000
_cell.angle_alpha   90.00
_cell.angle_beta   90.00
_cell.angle_gamma   90.00
#
_symmetry.space_group_name_H-M   'P 1'
#
loop_
_entity.id
_entity.type
_entity.pdbx_description
1 polymer ?
#
loop_
_entity_poly.entity_id
_entity_poly.type
_entity_poly.pdbx_seq_one_letter_code
_entity_poly.pdbx_strand_id
1 'polypeptide(L)'
;MQRILPNGNFRRSHIRVVDLLLLFIVATTDALTTDPVTDPDGAARTAADALAAATGVDTHTVAIVLGSGWQAAADVFGSPTATVRMADLPGFAPPSASGHSGTITSVDVGGTHTLLLQGRTHAYEGHDLRRVVHPVRTAIAAGATTVVLTNAAGGIRDGMSVGQPVLISDHLNLTARSPLVGAEFVDLVAAYSPELRALAARIDPSLEDGVYAGLPGPHYETPAEIKMLRTLGADLVGMSTVHETIAARAKGAHVLGISLVTNLAAGMTGEHLDHTEVLAAGKDSAARMGALLHELVSRL
;
A
#
# COMPACT_ATOMS: atom_id res chain seq x y z
N MET A 1 36.14 47.86 -57.40
CA MET A 1 35.21 47.98 -56.24
C MET A 1 35.00 46.59 -55.69
N GLN A 2 35.84 46.17 -54.69
CA GLN A 2 35.78 44.91 -54.02
C GLN A 2 35.02 45.10 -52.69
N ARG A 3 33.93 44.40 -52.51
CA ARG A 3 33.22 44.34 -51.18
C ARG A 3 33.78 43.21 -50.34
N ILE A 4 34.31 43.57 -49.19
CA ILE A 4 34.79 42.69 -48.15
C ILE A 4 33.58 42.21 -47.30
N LEU A 5 33.43 40.92 -47.13
CA LEU A 5 32.45 40.31 -46.23
C LEU A 5 33.10 40.09 -44.85
N PRO A 6 32.40 40.29 -43.72
CA PRO A 6 32.98 40.11 -42.40
C PRO A 6 32.99 38.64 -41.96
N ASN A 7 34.13 38.23 -41.39
CA ASN A 7 34.34 36.91 -40.77
C ASN A 7 33.44 36.73 -39.53
N GLY A 8 32.49 35.83 -39.61
CA GLY A 8 31.73 35.35 -38.46
C GLY A 8 32.54 34.33 -37.64
N ASN A 9 32.97 34.69 -36.44
CA ASN A 9 33.59 33.81 -35.48
C ASN A 9 32.53 32.84 -34.92
N PHE A 10 32.44 31.62 -35.46
CA PHE A 10 31.77 30.51 -34.84
C PHE A 10 32.61 30.00 -33.68
N ARG A 11 32.28 30.41 -32.44
CA ARG A 11 32.78 29.73 -31.23
C ARG A 11 32.16 28.35 -31.17
N ARG A 12 32.91 27.32 -31.52
CA ARG A 12 32.60 25.92 -31.20
C ARG A 12 32.75 25.77 -29.69
N SER A 13 31.61 25.66 -28.96
CA SER A 13 31.61 25.21 -27.58
C SER A 13 31.98 23.72 -27.57
N HIS A 14 33.23 23.43 -27.23
CA HIS A 14 33.66 22.06 -26.94
C HIS A 14 33.07 21.65 -25.64
N ILE A 15 31.93 20.96 -25.64
CA ILE A 15 31.46 20.16 -24.48
C ILE A 15 32.52 19.10 -24.26
N ARG A 16 33.20 19.14 -23.11
CA ARG A 16 34.27 18.19 -22.80
C ARG A 16 33.62 16.80 -22.63
N VAL A 17 34.31 15.78 -23.12
CA VAL A 17 33.88 14.35 -22.92
C VAL A 17 33.67 14.05 -21.44
N VAL A 18 34.39 14.72 -20.54
CA VAL A 18 34.26 14.66 -19.10
C VAL A 18 32.88 15.16 -18.63
N ASP A 19 32.33 16.21 -19.22
CA ASP A 19 31.02 16.76 -18.85
C ASP A 19 29.89 15.81 -19.31
N LEU A 20 30.06 15.15 -20.47
CA LEU A 20 29.13 14.11 -20.92
C LEU A 20 29.21 12.86 -20.05
N LEU A 21 30.42 12.45 -19.62
CA LEU A 21 30.61 11.30 -18.71
C LEU A 21 30.01 11.61 -17.32
N LEU A 22 30.21 12.83 -16.81
CA LEU A 22 29.60 13.26 -15.54
C LEU A 22 28.08 13.29 -15.62
N LEU A 23 27.49 13.81 -16.70
CA LEU A 23 26.04 13.77 -16.91
C LEU A 23 25.52 12.32 -17.02
N PHE A 24 26.26 11.41 -17.66
CA PHE A 24 25.89 10.01 -17.78
C PHE A 24 26.01 9.28 -16.43
N ILE A 25 27.04 9.56 -15.65
CA ILE A 25 27.25 9.00 -14.29
C ILE A 25 26.15 9.50 -13.34
N VAL A 26 25.84 10.81 -13.35
CA VAL A 26 24.75 11.37 -12.54
C VAL A 26 23.40 10.77 -12.93
N ALA A 27 23.08 10.69 -14.24
CA ALA A 27 21.83 10.09 -14.72
C ALA A 27 21.72 8.59 -14.37
N THR A 28 22.84 7.83 -14.38
CA THR A 28 22.84 6.42 -14.00
C THR A 28 22.78 6.24 -12.48
N THR A 29 23.34 7.17 -11.69
CA THR A 29 23.27 7.13 -10.24
C THR A 29 21.84 7.46 -9.76
N ASP A 30 21.18 8.45 -10.36
CA ASP A 30 19.77 8.76 -10.10
C ASP A 30 18.85 7.60 -10.48
N ALA A 31 19.11 6.92 -11.61
CA ALA A 31 18.35 5.74 -12.02
C ALA A 31 18.50 4.56 -11.03
N LEU A 32 19.67 4.41 -10.38
CA LEU A 32 19.90 3.37 -9.36
C LEU A 32 19.18 3.68 -8.03
N THR A 33 19.08 4.97 -7.65
CA THR A 33 18.38 5.41 -6.43
C THR A 33 16.85 5.35 -6.55
N THR A 34 16.31 5.20 -7.77
CA THR A 34 14.87 5.08 -8.03
C THR A 34 14.36 3.64 -8.10
N ASP A 35 15.25 2.63 -8.05
CA ASP A 35 14.84 1.21 -8.08
C ASP A 35 14.64 0.65 -6.65
N PRO A 36 13.39 0.33 -6.27
CA PRO A 36 13.09 -0.25 -4.97
C PRO A 36 13.78 -1.58 -4.66
N VAL A 37 14.30 -2.27 -5.69
CA VAL A 37 14.96 -3.57 -5.53
C VAL A 37 16.42 -3.42 -5.13
N THR A 38 17.12 -2.40 -5.62
CA THR A 38 18.54 -2.19 -5.34
C THR A 38 18.78 -1.23 -4.17
N ASP A 39 17.95 -0.18 -4.04
CA ASP A 39 17.96 0.77 -2.92
C ASP A 39 16.53 1.10 -2.48
N PRO A 40 15.90 0.27 -1.66
CA PRO A 40 14.52 0.47 -1.23
C PRO A 40 14.26 1.79 -0.52
N ASP A 41 15.21 2.27 0.28
CA ASP A 41 15.05 3.49 1.07
C ASP A 41 15.33 4.75 0.24
N GLY A 42 16.34 4.73 -0.64
CA GLY A 42 16.59 5.81 -1.59
C GLY A 42 15.44 5.98 -2.58
N ALA A 43 14.94 4.88 -3.12
CA ALA A 43 13.78 4.89 -4.00
C ALA A 43 12.53 5.46 -3.29
N ALA A 44 12.29 5.07 -2.05
CA ALA A 44 11.15 5.57 -1.27
C ALA A 44 11.26 7.08 -1.01
N ARG A 45 12.44 7.60 -0.68
CA ARG A 45 12.68 9.05 -0.53
C ARG A 45 12.45 9.81 -1.83
N THR A 46 13.03 9.34 -2.94
CA THR A 46 12.83 9.95 -4.27
C THR A 46 11.36 10.03 -4.66
N ALA A 47 10.60 8.95 -4.38
CA ALA A 47 9.16 8.92 -4.64
C ALA A 47 8.37 9.85 -3.70
N ALA A 48 8.79 9.97 -2.43
CA ALA A 48 8.18 10.89 -1.47
C ALA A 48 8.41 12.36 -1.85
N ASP A 49 9.61 12.72 -2.32
CA ASP A 49 9.92 14.06 -2.83
C ASP A 49 9.06 14.40 -4.05
N ALA A 50 8.91 13.45 -4.99
CA ALA A 50 8.03 13.60 -6.15
C ALA A 50 6.56 13.76 -5.74
N LEU A 51 6.12 13.01 -4.72
CA LEU A 51 4.77 13.10 -4.16
C LEU A 51 4.53 14.46 -3.50
N ALA A 52 5.47 14.96 -2.70
CA ALA A 52 5.40 16.28 -2.07
C ALA A 52 5.30 17.39 -3.14
N ALA A 53 6.13 17.31 -4.19
CA ALA A 53 6.09 18.26 -5.31
C ALA A 53 4.74 18.24 -6.05
N ALA A 54 4.14 17.05 -6.23
CA ALA A 54 2.87 16.90 -6.94
C ALA A 54 1.65 17.28 -6.10
N THR A 55 1.71 17.11 -4.77
CA THR A 55 0.59 17.41 -3.87
C THR A 55 0.66 18.81 -3.28
N GLY A 56 1.85 19.42 -3.24
CA GLY A 56 2.11 20.67 -2.52
C GLY A 56 2.09 20.51 -1.00
N VAL A 57 2.17 19.28 -0.49
CA VAL A 57 2.16 18.94 0.93
C VAL A 57 3.46 18.21 1.28
N ASP A 58 4.27 18.83 2.13
CA ASP A 58 5.60 18.30 2.49
C ASP A 58 5.55 17.07 3.39
N THR A 59 4.52 16.95 4.22
CA THR A 59 4.41 15.87 5.20
C THR A 59 2.98 15.35 5.32
N HIS A 60 2.83 14.04 5.21
CA HIS A 60 1.58 13.34 5.47
C HIS A 60 1.77 12.39 6.65
N THR A 61 1.07 12.59 7.75
CA THR A 61 1.26 11.82 8.99
C THR A 61 0.53 10.48 9.00
N VAL A 62 -0.48 10.32 8.15
CA VAL A 62 -1.29 9.12 8.01
C VAL A 62 -1.28 8.64 6.56
N ALA A 63 -1.19 7.33 6.36
CA ALA A 63 -1.40 6.69 5.07
C ALA A 63 -2.41 5.55 5.18
N ILE A 64 -3.35 5.49 4.25
CA ILE A 64 -4.37 4.45 4.17
C ILE A 64 -4.23 3.72 2.84
N VAL A 65 -3.97 2.43 2.87
CA VAL A 65 -3.98 1.58 1.67
C VAL A 65 -5.38 1.01 1.50
N LEU A 66 -6.07 1.46 0.46
CA LEU A 66 -7.41 0.98 0.08
C LEU A 66 -7.27 -0.22 -0.86
N GLY A 67 -7.42 -1.41 -0.31
CA GLY A 67 -7.35 -2.67 -1.05
C GLY A 67 -8.61 -2.98 -1.86
N SER A 68 -8.70 -4.22 -2.34
CA SER A 68 -9.88 -4.70 -3.09
C SER A 68 -11.17 -4.51 -2.28
N GLY A 69 -12.20 -3.97 -2.93
CA GLY A 69 -13.49 -3.66 -2.30
C GLY A 69 -13.53 -2.35 -1.47
N TRP A 70 -12.40 -1.65 -1.28
CA TRP A 70 -12.35 -0.45 -0.43
C TRP A 70 -12.30 0.87 -1.20
N GLN A 71 -12.24 0.86 -2.55
CA GLN A 71 -12.03 2.08 -3.35
C GLN A 71 -13.06 3.17 -3.06
N ALA A 72 -14.35 2.80 -2.98
CA ALA A 72 -15.44 3.75 -2.75
C ALA A 72 -15.44 4.35 -1.32
N ALA A 73 -14.67 3.79 -0.38
CA ALA A 73 -14.48 4.39 0.94
C ALA A 73 -13.74 5.74 0.86
N ALA A 74 -12.98 5.99 -0.22
CA ALA A 74 -12.31 7.27 -0.45
C ALA A 74 -13.28 8.44 -0.60
N ASP A 75 -14.50 8.21 -1.08
CA ASP A 75 -15.50 9.27 -1.36
C ASP A 75 -15.93 10.01 -0.09
N VAL A 76 -15.81 9.37 1.09
CA VAL A 76 -16.17 9.96 2.39
C VAL A 76 -15.15 11.03 2.83
N PHE A 77 -13.93 11.01 2.29
CA PHE A 77 -12.89 11.98 2.66
C PHE A 77 -13.05 13.35 1.99
N GLY A 78 -14.08 13.53 1.17
CA GLY A 78 -14.39 14.79 0.52
C GLY A 78 -13.49 15.12 -0.66
N SER A 79 -13.34 16.43 -0.94
CA SER A 79 -12.54 16.87 -2.08
C SER A 79 -11.05 16.70 -1.83
N PRO A 80 -10.32 16.05 -2.72
CA PRO A 80 -8.87 15.87 -2.57
C PRO A 80 -8.13 17.22 -2.71
N THR A 81 -7.05 17.39 -1.96
CA THR A 81 -6.08 18.46 -2.18
C THR A 81 -5.33 18.23 -3.51
N ALA A 82 -4.95 16.99 -3.78
CA ALA A 82 -4.31 16.55 -5.01
C ALA A 82 -4.52 15.06 -5.25
N THR A 83 -4.42 14.64 -6.52
CA THR A 83 -4.43 13.22 -6.92
C THR A 83 -3.28 12.97 -7.90
N VAL A 84 -2.47 11.95 -7.62
CA VAL A 84 -1.29 11.56 -8.38
C VAL A 84 -1.44 10.12 -8.83
N ARG A 85 -1.12 9.80 -10.10
CA ARG A 85 -1.10 8.41 -10.55
C ARG A 85 0.15 7.70 -10.03
N MET A 86 0.00 6.50 -9.49
CA MET A 86 1.14 5.69 -9.03
C MET A 86 2.16 5.46 -10.14
N ALA A 87 1.70 5.29 -11.39
CA ALA A 87 2.57 5.11 -12.55
C ALA A 87 3.48 6.30 -12.86
N ASP A 88 3.17 7.49 -12.35
CA ASP A 88 3.97 8.72 -12.56
C ASP A 88 5.02 8.91 -11.44
N LEU A 89 4.98 8.08 -10.39
CA LEU A 89 5.91 8.16 -9.28
C LEU A 89 7.10 7.21 -9.46
N PRO A 90 8.32 7.64 -9.11
CA PRO A 90 9.51 6.81 -9.21
C PRO A 90 9.38 5.47 -8.48
N GLY A 91 9.78 4.38 -9.13
CA GLY A 91 9.83 3.05 -8.53
C GLY A 91 8.50 2.32 -8.37
N PHE A 92 7.36 2.98 -8.58
CA PHE A 92 6.06 2.35 -8.50
C PHE A 92 5.80 1.40 -9.66
N ALA A 93 5.19 0.25 -9.35
CA ALA A 93 4.55 -0.62 -10.32
C ALA A 93 3.04 -0.38 -10.24
N PRO A 94 2.37 0.03 -11.32
CA PRO A 94 0.92 0.21 -11.29
C PRO A 94 0.25 -1.13 -10.99
N PRO A 95 -0.79 -1.14 -10.13
CA PRO A 95 -1.52 -2.37 -9.82
C PRO A 95 -2.21 -2.92 -11.06
N SER A 96 -2.22 -4.23 -11.22
CA SER A 96 -2.89 -4.93 -12.34
C SER A 96 -4.25 -5.53 -11.94
N ALA A 97 -4.53 -5.64 -10.65
CA ALA A 97 -5.77 -6.21 -10.16
C ALA A 97 -6.98 -5.30 -10.46
N SER A 98 -8.09 -5.91 -10.90
CA SER A 98 -9.35 -5.19 -11.15
C SER A 98 -9.86 -4.50 -9.88
N GLY A 99 -10.42 -3.29 -10.03
CA GLY A 99 -10.94 -2.50 -8.91
C GLY A 99 -9.90 -1.64 -8.20
N HIS A 100 -8.65 -1.57 -8.70
CA HIS A 100 -7.61 -0.68 -8.21
C HIS A 100 -7.43 0.50 -9.17
N SER A 101 -7.62 1.74 -8.71
CA SER A 101 -7.47 2.93 -9.55
C SER A 101 -6.00 3.26 -9.87
N GLY A 102 -5.08 2.80 -9.03
CA GLY A 102 -3.65 3.10 -9.17
C GLY A 102 -3.31 4.56 -8.93
N THR A 103 -4.04 5.23 -8.03
CA THR A 103 -3.82 6.63 -7.65
C THR A 103 -3.48 6.79 -6.18
N ILE A 104 -2.77 7.86 -5.87
CA ILE A 104 -2.57 8.34 -4.50
C ILE A 104 -3.27 9.69 -4.39
N THR A 105 -4.16 9.82 -3.44
CA THR A 105 -4.91 11.04 -3.18
C THR A 105 -4.46 11.63 -1.85
N SER A 106 -4.09 12.91 -1.87
CA SER A 106 -3.83 13.71 -0.66
C SER A 106 -5.12 14.37 -0.21
N VAL A 107 -5.48 14.19 1.06
CA VAL A 107 -6.64 14.80 1.70
C VAL A 107 -6.24 15.42 3.03
N ASP A 108 -6.98 16.44 3.46
CA ASP A 108 -6.88 17.02 4.80
C ASP A 108 -8.10 16.63 5.63
N VAL A 109 -7.86 16.01 6.76
CA VAL A 109 -8.92 15.64 7.72
C VAL A 109 -8.67 16.38 9.02
N GLY A 110 -9.26 17.55 9.16
CA GLY A 110 -9.15 18.35 10.39
C GLY A 110 -7.72 18.81 10.72
N GLY A 111 -6.88 19.04 9.69
CA GLY A 111 -5.48 19.42 9.83
C GLY A 111 -4.52 18.23 9.75
N THR A 112 -5.03 17.00 9.66
CA THR A 112 -4.22 15.79 9.47
C THR A 112 -4.10 15.47 7.98
N HIS A 113 -2.94 15.79 7.38
CA HIS A 113 -2.66 15.43 5.99
C HIS A 113 -2.52 13.92 5.84
N THR A 114 -3.37 13.33 5.02
CA THR A 114 -3.52 11.89 4.85
C THR A 114 -3.34 11.48 3.40
N LEU A 115 -2.60 10.40 3.15
CA LEU A 115 -2.48 9.74 1.85
C LEU A 115 -3.49 8.61 1.76
N LEU A 116 -4.34 8.63 0.73
CA LEU A 116 -5.17 7.51 0.34
C LEU A 116 -4.53 6.82 -0.86
N LEU A 117 -3.93 5.65 -0.65
CA LEU A 117 -3.36 4.82 -1.70
C LEU A 117 -4.48 3.92 -2.26
N GLN A 118 -5.04 4.31 -3.40
CA GLN A 118 -6.20 3.66 -4.00
C GLN A 118 -5.78 2.50 -4.89
N GLY A 119 -5.36 1.43 -4.24
CA GLY A 119 -4.86 0.21 -4.85
C GLY A 119 -3.56 -0.26 -4.23
N ARG A 120 -3.19 -1.47 -4.58
CA ARG A 120 -1.93 -2.10 -4.13
C ARG A 120 -1.40 -3.02 -5.22
N THR A 121 -0.07 -3.15 -5.26
CA THR A 121 0.64 -4.18 -6.02
C THR A 121 0.70 -5.45 -5.19
N HIS A 122 0.36 -6.60 -5.75
CA HIS A 122 0.37 -7.86 -5.01
C HIS A 122 1.60 -8.72 -5.34
N ALA A 123 1.99 -9.57 -4.41
CA ALA A 123 3.11 -10.49 -4.59
C ALA A 123 2.88 -11.48 -5.76
N TYR A 124 1.63 -11.87 -6.04
CA TYR A 124 1.28 -12.76 -7.14
C TYR A 124 1.42 -12.11 -8.53
N GLU A 125 1.58 -10.79 -8.62
CA GLU A 125 1.85 -10.09 -9.89
C GLU A 125 3.29 -10.33 -10.40
N GLY A 126 4.10 -11.08 -9.64
CA GLY A 126 5.44 -11.50 -10.05
C GLY A 126 6.55 -10.49 -9.74
N HIS A 127 6.23 -9.42 -9.02
CA HIS A 127 7.22 -8.42 -8.62
C HIS A 127 8.06 -8.88 -7.42
N ASP A 128 9.28 -8.33 -7.30
CA ASP A 128 10.06 -8.43 -6.07
C ASP A 128 9.29 -7.81 -4.91
N LEU A 129 9.36 -8.42 -3.72
CA LEU A 129 8.60 -7.95 -2.56
C LEU A 129 8.99 -6.52 -2.13
N ARG A 130 10.24 -6.09 -2.38
CA ARG A 130 10.67 -4.71 -2.13
C ARG A 130 9.89 -3.71 -2.99
N ARG A 131 9.51 -4.09 -4.22
CA ARG A 131 8.66 -3.30 -5.10
C ARG A 131 7.19 -3.36 -4.66
N VAL A 132 6.72 -4.52 -4.21
CA VAL A 132 5.36 -4.70 -3.67
C VAL A 132 5.10 -3.76 -2.49
N VAL A 133 6.06 -3.59 -1.58
CA VAL A 133 5.93 -2.74 -0.38
C VAL A 133 6.42 -1.31 -0.59
N HIS A 134 6.89 -0.96 -1.80
CA HIS A 134 7.39 0.37 -2.12
C HIS A 134 6.36 1.49 -1.86
N PRO A 135 5.05 1.33 -2.15
CA PRO A 135 4.05 2.34 -1.82
C PRO A 135 3.99 2.68 -0.33
N VAL A 136 4.05 1.67 0.54
CA VAL A 136 4.06 1.87 2.00
C VAL A 136 5.37 2.51 2.47
N ARG A 137 6.53 2.09 1.93
CA ARG A 137 7.82 2.73 2.22
C ARG A 137 7.82 4.20 1.79
N THR A 138 7.26 4.51 0.62
CA THR A 138 7.11 5.90 0.12
C THR A 138 6.23 6.73 1.05
N ALA A 139 5.09 6.20 1.49
CA ALA A 139 4.21 6.92 2.42
C ALA A 139 4.91 7.23 3.75
N ILE A 140 5.72 6.30 4.27
CA ILE A 140 6.50 6.53 5.49
C ILE A 140 7.63 7.54 5.24
N ALA A 141 8.29 7.49 4.10
CA ALA A 141 9.29 8.49 3.71
C ALA A 141 8.67 9.89 3.54
N ALA A 142 7.39 9.98 3.14
CA ALA A 142 6.60 11.21 3.10
C ALA A 142 6.09 11.68 4.49
N GLY A 143 6.48 10.98 5.57
CA GLY A 143 6.19 11.37 6.95
C GLY A 143 5.12 10.55 7.67
N ALA A 144 4.55 9.51 7.05
CA ALA A 144 3.50 8.71 7.69
C ALA A 144 4.05 7.92 8.88
N THR A 145 3.57 8.25 10.07
CA THR A 145 3.82 7.53 11.32
C THR A 145 2.75 6.49 11.61
N THR A 146 1.58 6.63 10.98
CA THR A 146 0.46 5.69 11.05
C THR A 146 0.11 5.17 9.66
N VAL A 147 0.07 3.85 9.52
CA VAL A 147 -0.31 3.17 8.26
C VAL A 147 -1.53 2.29 8.52
N VAL A 148 -2.61 2.57 7.82
CA VAL A 148 -3.82 1.76 7.84
C VAL A 148 -3.85 0.88 6.59
N LEU A 149 -3.87 -0.43 6.78
CA LEU A 149 -3.91 -1.41 5.71
C LEU A 149 -5.28 -2.05 5.64
N THR A 150 -6.00 -1.83 4.56
CA THR A 150 -7.30 -2.47 4.33
C THR A 150 -7.19 -3.56 3.28
N ASN A 151 -8.01 -4.59 3.39
CA ASN A 151 -8.07 -5.68 2.42
C ASN A 151 -9.46 -6.33 2.36
N ALA A 152 -9.69 -7.09 1.30
CA ALA A 152 -10.72 -8.10 1.23
C ALA A 152 -10.16 -9.42 1.78
N ALA A 153 -10.96 -10.16 2.52
CA ALA A 153 -10.56 -11.45 3.09
C ALA A 153 -11.69 -12.48 3.04
N GLY A 154 -11.30 -13.75 2.90
CA GLY A 154 -12.19 -14.88 3.14
C GLY A 154 -12.35 -15.12 4.65
N GLY A 155 -13.60 -15.22 5.14
CA GLY A 155 -13.89 -15.54 6.53
C GLY A 155 -13.73 -17.04 6.80
N ILE A 156 -12.89 -17.39 7.79
CA ILE A 156 -12.61 -18.78 8.22
C ILE A 156 -13.32 -19.11 9.54
N ARG A 157 -13.40 -18.14 10.46
CA ARG A 157 -14.03 -18.33 11.78
C ARG A 157 -15.53 -18.53 11.65
N ASP A 158 -16.09 -19.48 12.42
CA ASP A 158 -17.54 -19.71 12.45
C ASP A 158 -18.28 -18.44 12.90
N GLY A 159 -19.42 -18.18 12.28
CA GLY A 159 -20.28 -17.04 12.58
C GLY A 159 -19.90 -15.73 11.88
N MET A 160 -18.82 -15.70 11.10
CA MET A 160 -18.52 -14.55 10.24
C MET A 160 -19.56 -14.37 9.13
N SER A 161 -19.78 -13.14 8.74
CA SER A 161 -20.72 -12.76 7.67
C SER A 161 -20.06 -11.90 6.62
N VAL A 162 -20.52 -12.02 5.37
CA VAL A 162 -20.10 -11.12 4.28
C VAL A 162 -20.48 -9.68 4.64
N GLY A 163 -19.56 -8.74 4.41
CA GLY A 163 -19.71 -7.34 4.80
C GLY A 163 -19.24 -7.05 6.24
N GLN A 164 -18.81 -8.05 7.01
CA GLN A 164 -18.28 -7.84 8.34
C GLN A 164 -16.84 -7.31 8.30
N PRO A 165 -16.57 -6.13 8.91
CA PRO A 165 -15.19 -5.67 9.14
C PRO A 165 -14.60 -6.37 10.37
N VAL A 166 -13.29 -6.69 10.26
CA VAL A 166 -12.52 -7.36 11.33
C VAL A 166 -11.19 -6.66 11.50
N LEU A 167 -10.81 -6.33 12.73
CA LEU A 167 -9.50 -5.79 13.07
C LEU A 167 -8.47 -6.92 13.04
N ILE A 168 -7.40 -6.73 12.28
CA ILE A 168 -6.29 -7.69 12.29
C ILE A 168 -5.50 -7.49 13.58
N SER A 169 -5.55 -8.48 14.48
CA SER A 169 -4.79 -8.46 15.73
C SER A 169 -3.40 -9.07 15.58
N ASP A 170 -3.26 -10.04 14.68
CA ASP A 170 -2.03 -10.73 14.35
C ASP A 170 -2.12 -11.38 12.97
N HIS A 171 -0.99 -11.94 12.47
CA HIS A 171 -1.00 -12.64 11.20
C HIS A 171 -0.16 -13.92 11.18
N LEU A 172 -0.52 -14.82 10.29
CA LEU A 172 0.29 -15.96 9.88
C LEU A 172 0.87 -15.67 8.49
N ASN A 173 2.17 -15.41 8.39
CA ASN A 173 2.85 -15.24 7.10
C ASN A 173 3.17 -16.60 6.47
N LEU A 174 2.23 -17.13 5.70
CA LEU A 174 2.38 -18.42 5.00
C LEU A 174 2.91 -18.26 3.57
N THR A 175 3.40 -17.07 3.22
CA THR A 175 4.09 -16.84 1.93
C THR A 175 5.52 -17.37 1.93
N ALA A 176 6.08 -17.70 3.10
CA ALA A 176 7.47 -18.08 3.34
C ALA A 176 8.49 -17.04 2.81
N ARG A 177 8.09 -15.75 2.69
CA ARG A 177 8.90 -14.66 2.15
C ARG A 177 8.83 -13.42 3.04
N SER A 178 9.87 -12.58 2.96
CA SER A 178 9.93 -11.28 3.63
C SER A 178 10.32 -10.19 2.63
N PRO A 179 9.81 -8.95 2.76
CA PRO A 179 10.26 -7.81 1.97
C PRO A 179 11.60 -7.24 2.46
N LEU A 180 12.11 -7.72 3.61
CA LEU A 180 13.39 -7.31 4.18
C LEU A 180 14.53 -8.16 3.61
N VAL A 181 15.71 -7.56 3.47
CA VAL A 181 16.90 -8.21 2.93
C VAL A 181 18.09 -7.91 3.84
N GLY A 182 18.89 -8.94 4.11
CA GLY A 182 20.04 -8.82 5.01
C GLY A 182 19.67 -9.07 6.47
N ALA A 183 20.53 -8.66 7.39
CA ALA A 183 20.38 -8.87 8.83
C ALA A 183 19.53 -7.76 9.49
N GLU A 184 18.37 -7.49 8.93
CA GLU A 184 17.40 -6.53 9.47
C GLU A 184 16.37 -7.28 10.33
N PHE A 185 16.57 -7.29 11.65
CA PHE A 185 15.69 -7.99 12.59
C PHE A 185 14.65 -7.00 13.14
N VAL A 186 13.37 -7.33 12.96
CA VAL A 186 12.23 -6.48 13.33
C VAL A 186 11.35 -7.21 14.33
N ASP A 187 11.04 -6.54 15.44
CA ASP A 187 10.06 -7.03 16.41
C ASP A 187 8.64 -6.86 15.88
N LEU A 188 7.91 -7.97 15.78
CA LEU A 188 6.53 -8.04 15.33
C LEU A 188 5.54 -8.45 16.43
N VAL A 189 5.94 -8.48 17.71
CA VAL A 189 5.05 -8.83 18.83
C VAL A 189 3.80 -7.96 18.87
N ALA A 190 3.93 -6.66 18.55
CA ALA A 190 2.81 -5.74 18.37
C ALA A 190 2.78 -5.23 16.91
N ALA A 191 2.77 -6.16 15.95
CA ALA A 191 2.78 -5.82 14.53
C ALA A 191 1.61 -4.91 14.16
N TYR A 192 0.44 -5.16 14.72
CA TYR A 192 -0.76 -4.33 14.62
C TYR A 192 -0.98 -3.60 15.95
N SER A 193 -0.91 -2.25 15.93
CA SER A 193 -0.94 -1.42 17.16
C SER A 193 -2.18 -1.69 18.02
N PRO A 194 -2.01 -2.11 19.28
CA PRO A 194 -3.13 -2.27 20.22
C PRO A 194 -3.90 -0.96 20.44
N GLU A 195 -3.21 0.18 20.43
CA GLU A 195 -3.80 1.51 20.65
C GLU A 195 -4.72 1.89 19.49
N LEU A 196 -4.27 1.65 18.24
CA LEU A 196 -5.08 1.92 17.04
C LEU A 196 -6.29 0.98 16.95
N ARG A 197 -6.12 -0.31 17.31
CA ARG A 197 -7.23 -1.26 17.38
C ARG A 197 -8.26 -0.84 18.45
N ALA A 198 -7.79 -0.44 19.63
CA ALA A 198 -8.66 0.05 20.69
C ALA A 198 -9.38 1.36 20.29
N LEU A 199 -8.72 2.24 19.52
CA LEU A 199 -9.35 3.43 18.96
C LEU A 199 -10.46 3.06 17.97
N ALA A 200 -10.17 2.19 17.01
CA ALA A 200 -11.15 1.71 16.03
C ALA A 200 -12.37 1.05 16.70
N ALA A 201 -12.14 0.19 17.70
CA ALA A 201 -13.22 -0.45 18.45
C ALA A 201 -14.07 0.54 19.29
N ARG A 202 -13.51 1.68 19.72
CA ARG A 202 -14.31 2.76 20.33
C ARG A 202 -15.18 3.51 19.33
N ILE A 203 -14.72 3.60 18.06
CA ILE A 203 -15.49 4.23 16.98
C ILE A 203 -16.62 3.32 16.53
N ASP A 204 -16.33 2.06 16.32
CA ASP A 204 -17.31 1.04 15.95
C ASP A 204 -17.18 -0.18 16.89
N PRO A 205 -18.01 -0.26 17.94
CA PRO A 205 -17.99 -1.36 18.91
C PRO A 205 -18.37 -2.74 18.34
N SER A 206 -18.80 -2.83 17.10
CA SER A 206 -19.07 -4.11 16.44
C SER A 206 -17.82 -4.75 15.82
N LEU A 207 -16.68 -4.05 15.82
CA LEU A 207 -15.42 -4.58 15.33
C LEU A 207 -14.88 -5.63 16.29
N GLU A 208 -14.54 -6.77 15.73
CA GLU A 208 -13.90 -7.87 16.44
C GLU A 208 -12.46 -8.04 15.96
N ASP A 209 -11.60 -8.55 16.81
CA ASP A 209 -10.24 -8.95 16.46
C ASP A 209 -10.23 -10.29 15.71
N GLY A 210 -9.26 -10.46 14.80
CA GLY A 210 -9.02 -11.71 14.08
C GLY A 210 -7.58 -11.88 13.63
N VAL A 211 -7.15 -13.13 13.48
CA VAL A 211 -5.84 -13.51 12.94
C VAL A 211 -5.94 -13.69 11.43
N TYR A 212 -5.09 -12.96 10.69
CA TYR A 212 -5.07 -12.98 9.22
C TYR A 212 -4.01 -13.94 8.69
N ALA A 213 -4.41 -14.93 7.89
CA ALA A 213 -3.48 -15.79 7.14
C ALA A 213 -3.15 -15.15 5.79
N GLY A 214 -1.88 -14.77 5.60
CA GLY A 214 -1.36 -14.25 4.32
C GLY A 214 -0.80 -15.36 3.46
N LEU A 215 -1.39 -15.60 2.28
CA LEU A 215 -0.98 -16.60 1.30
C LEU A 215 -0.48 -15.95 0.01
N PRO A 216 0.28 -16.67 -0.83
CA PRO A 216 0.83 -16.10 -2.07
C PRO A 216 -0.23 -15.84 -3.14
N GLY A 217 -1.29 -16.62 -3.25
CA GLY A 217 -2.23 -16.55 -4.39
C GLY A 217 -1.56 -16.89 -5.73
N PRO A 218 -2.19 -16.55 -6.91
CA PRO A 218 -3.47 -15.87 -7.08
C PRO A 218 -4.71 -16.77 -7.01
N HIS A 219 -4.55 -18.09 -6.88
CA HIS A 219 -5.67 -19.02 -6.73
C HIS A 219 -6.27 -18.92 -5.32
N TYR A 220 -7.55 -19.17 -5.20
CA TYR A 220 -8.20 -19.39 -3.92
C TYR A 220 -7.79 -20.74 -3.34
N GLU A 221 -7.96 -20.88 -2.03
CA GLU A 221 -7.61 -22.07 -1.29
C GLU A 221 -8.59 -23.23 -1.55
N THR A 222 -8.12 -24.46 -1.39
CA THR A 222 -8.97 -25.63 -1.32
C THR A 222 -9.65 -25.73 0.06
N PRO A 223 -10.79 -26.46 0.18
CA PRO A 223 -11.40 -26.72 1.49
C PRO A 223 -10.47 -27.39 2.51
N ALA A 224 -9.50 -28.19 2.05
CA ALA A 224 -8.50 -28.82 2.92
C ALA A 224 -7.49 -27.81 3.46
N GLU A 225 -7.06 -26.86 2.64
CA GLU A 225 -6.20 -25.74 3.03
C GLU A 225 -6.92 -24.83 4.04
N ILE A 226 -8.21 -24.50 3.82
CA ILE A 226 -8.99 -23.73 4.79
C ILE A 226 -9.10 -24.46 6.14
N LYS A 227 -9.32 -25.77 6.13
CA LYS A 227 -9.33 -26.57 7.36
C LYS A 227 -7.97 -26.53 8.08
N MET A 228 -6.86 -26.57 7.34
CA MET A 228 -5.51 -26.42 7.89
C MET A 228 -5.32 -25.04 8.50
N LEU A 229 -5.67 -23.95 7.79
CA LEU A 229 -5.56 -22.58 8.26
C LEU A 229 -6.33 -22.36 9.57
N ARG A 230 -7.55 -22.88 9.64
CA ARG A 230 -8.38 -22.86 10.85
C ARG A 230 -7.68 -23.58 12.01
N THR A 231 -7.07 -24.74 11.77
CA THR A 231 -6.32 -25.50 12.78
C THR A 231 -5.11 -24.73 13.28
N LEU A 232 -4.46 -23.91 12.42
CA LEU A 232 -3.36 -23.03 12.77
C LEU A 232 -3.80 -21.76 13.53
N GLY A 233 -5.12 -21.54 13.69
CA GLY A 233 -5.66 -20.41 14.43
C GLY A 233 -5.96 -19.17 13.57
N ALA A 234 -6.05 -19.31 12.22
CA ALA A 234 -6.48 -18.22 11.37
C ALA A 234 -7.99 -18.02 11.43
N ASP A 235 -8.41 -16.74 11.47
CA ASP A 235 -9.81 -16.30 11.36
C ASP A 235 -10.16 -15.81 9.97
N LEU A 236 -9.15 -15.34 9.24
CA LEU A 236 -9.27 -14.70 7.93
C LEU A 236 -8.17 -15.21 6.99
N VAL A 237 -8.42 -15.17 5.69
CA VAL A 237 -7.42 -15.51 4.67
C VAL A 237 -7.41 -14.50 3.54
N GLY A 238 -6.21 -14.19 3.03
CA GLY A 238 -6.06 -13.33 1.85
C GLY A 238 -4.61 -13.31 1.34
N MET A 239 -4.35 -12.46 0.34
CA MET A 239 -3.14 -12.51 -0.49
C MET A 239 -2.33 -11.20 -0.44
N SER A 240 -2.43 -10.43 0.66
CA SER A 240 -1.80 -9.10 0.80
C SER A 240 -1.39 -8.81 2.24
N THR A 241 -1.15 -7.54 2.57
CA THR A 241 -1.09 -6.99 3.94
C THR A 241 0.14 -7.39 4.77
N VAL A 242 0.49 -8.67 4.83
CA VAL A 242 1.59 -9.14 5.72
C VAL A 242 2.95 -8.52 5.36
N HIS A 243 3.28 -8.44 4.08
CA HIS A 243 4.54 -7.84 3.64
C HIS A 243 4.57 -6.33 3.89
N GLU A 244 3.44 -5.65 3.68
CA GLU A 244 3.30 -4.22 3.95
C GLU A 244 3.43 -3.93 5.44
N THR A 245 2.81 -4.76 6.29
CA THR A 245 2.95 -4.70 7.76
C THR A 245 4.41 -4.86 8.18
N ILE A 246 5.12 -5.88 7.67
CA ILE A 246 6.54 -6.11 7.98
C ILE A 246 7.37 -4.89 7.56
N ALA A 247 7.16 -4.36 6.36
CA ALA A 247 7.90 -3.20 5.86
C ALA A 247 7.59 -1.92 6.66
N ALA A 248 6.35 -1.70 7.07
CA ALA A 248 5.95 -0.57 7.89
C ALA A 248 6.57 -0.64 9.29
N ARG A 249 6.52 -1.81 9.92
CA ARG A 249 7.13 -2.04 11.24
C ARG A 249 8.65 -1.89 11.21
N ALA A 250 9.31 -2.32 10.14
CA ALA A 250 10.75 -2.12 9.95
C ALA A 250 11.15 -0.64 9.91
N LYS A 251 10.24 0.25 9.56
CA LYS A 251 10.45 1.70 9.56
C LYS A 251 9.84 2.40 10.79
N GLY A 252 9.39 1.66 11.79
CA GLY A 252 8.88 2.18 13.05
C GLY A 252 7.45 2.72 12.99
N ALA A 253 6.73 2.55 11.89
CA ALA A 253 5.36 3.01 11.79
C ALA A 253 4.39 2.18 12.63
N HIS A 254 3.35 2.81 13.16
CA HIS A 254 2.20 2.14 13.76
C HIS A 254 1.28 1.61 12.67
N VAL A 255 0.87 0.35 12.78
CA VAL A 255 0.03 -0.30 11.76
C VAL A 255 -1.33 -0.65 12.34
N LEU A 256 -2.40 -0.32 11.60
CA LEU A 256 -3.73 -0.87 11.80
C LEU A 256 -4.11 -1.69 10.57
N GLY A 257 -4.50 -2.94 10.76
CA GLY A 257 -5.05 -3.78 9.71
C GLY A 257 -6.57 -3.92 9.87
N ILE A 258 -7.31 -3.73 8.77
CA ILE A 258 -8.77 -3.95 8.74
C ILE A 258 -9.10 -4.82 7.54
N SER A 259 -9.65 -5.99 7.78
CA SER A 259 -10.19 -6.87 6.75
C SER A 259 -11.69 -6.65 6.61
N LEU A 260 -12.19 -6.60 5.38
CA LEU A 260 -13.60 -6.78 5.09
C LEU A 260 -13.81 -8.24 4.67
N VAL A 261 -14.67 -8.96 5.35
CA VAL A 261 -15.08 -10.30 4.94
C VAL A 261 -15.92 -10.16 3.67
N THR A 262 -15.36 -10.51 2.52
CA THR A 262 -16.04 -10.36 1.21
C THR A 262 -16.66 -11.64 0.73
N ASN A 263 -16.24 -12.75 1.28
CA ASN A 263 -16.78 -14.10 1.05
C ASN A 263 -16.46 -14.97 2.27
N LEU A 264 -17.19 -16.04 2.44
CA LEU A 264 -16.76 -17.11 3.35
C LEU A 264 -15.75 -17.99 2.59
N ALA A 265 -14.72 -18.46 3.28
CA ALA A 265 -13.63 -19.20 2.67
C ALA A 265 -14.09 -20.54 2.06
N ALA A 266 -13.28 -21.14 1.20
CA ALA A 266 -13.62 -22.36 0.46
C ALA A 266 -14.09 -23.49 1.38
N GLY A 267 -15.23 -24.09 1.02
CA GLY A 267 -15.84 -25.19 1.76
C GLY A 267 -16.65 -24.80 2.99
N MET A 268 -16.79 -23.49 3.29
CA MET A 268 -17.61 -23.01 4.42
C MET A 268 -19.11 -22.99 4.07
N THR A 269 -19.47 -22.65 2.82
CA THR A 269 -20.86 -22.58 2.36
C THR A 269 -21.20 -23.64 1.31
N GLY A 270 -20.21 -24.28 0.70
CA GLY A 270 -20.40 -25.15 -0.47
C GLY A 270 -20.57 -24.44 -1.80
N GLU A 271 -20.50 -23.10 -1.82
CA GLU A 271 -20.58 -22.27 -3.03
C GLU A 271 -19.20 -22.08 -3.66
N HIS A 272 -19.19 -21.73 -4.96
CA HIS A 272 -17.96 -21.35 -5.66
C HIS A 272 -17.58 -19.91 -5.32
N LEU A 273 -16.27 -19.64 -5.27
CA LEU A 273 -15.74 -18.31 -5.00
C LEU A 273 -15.59 -17.54 -6.32
N ASP A 274 -16.05 -16.27 -6.34
CA ASP A 274 -15.90 -15.37 -7.48
C ASP A 274 -15.40 -13.98 -7.02
N HIS A 275 -14.44 -13.43 -7.76
CA HIS A 275 -13.90 -12.09 -7.48
C HIS A 275 -14.95 -10.98 -7.66
N THR A 276 -15.99 -11.18 -8.46
CA THR A 276 -17.08 -10.20 -8.62
C THR A 276 -17.87 -9.99 -7.33
N GLU A 277 -18.03 -11.05 -6.52
CA GLU A 277 -18.68 -10.96 -5.20
C GLU A 277 -17.86 -10.13 -4.23
N VAL A 278 -16.52 -10.22 -4.29
CA VAL A 278 -15.60 -9.41 -3.50
C VAL A 278 -15.84 -7.91 -3.74
N LEU A 279 -15.99 -7.52 -5.01
CA LEU A 279 -16.23 -6.12 -5.38
C LEU A 279 -17.62 -5.64 -4.95
N ALA A 280 -18.64 -6.50 -5.06
CA ALA A 280 -20.01 -6.19 -4.65
C ALA A 280 -20.10 -5.96 -3.12
N ALA A 281 -19.57 -6.88 -2.31
CA ALA A 281 -19.53 -6.76 -0.86
C ALA A 281 -18.79 -5.48 -0.40
N GLY A 282 -17.70 -5.13 -1.09
CA GLY A 282 -16.96 -3.91 -0.85
C GLY A 282 -17.81 -2.65 -1.11
N LYS A 283 -18.54 -2.62 -2.22
CA LYS A 283 -19.41 -1.49 -2.58
C LYS A 283 -20.53 -1.29 -1.55
N ASP A 284 -21.15 -2.36 -1.09
CA ASP A 284 -22.25 -2.33 -0.10
C ASP A 284 -21.75 -1.83 1.27
N SER A 285 -20.48 -2.10 1.61
CA SER A 285 -19.87 -1.71 2.87
C SER A 285 -19.18 -0.33 2.82
N ALA A 286 -19.02 0.28 1.64
CA ALA A 286 -18.15 1.42 1.39
C ALA A 286 -18.43 2.63 2.29
N ALA A 287 -19.71 3.01 2.45
CA ALA A 287 -20.09 4.18 3.25
C ALA A 287 -19.71 3.99 4.73
N ARG A 288 -20.00 2.81 5.30
CA ARG A 288 -19.63 2.48 6.68
C ARG A 288 -18.12 2.48 6.87
N MET A 289 -17.40 1.83 5.94
CA MET A 289 -15.95 1.72 6.01
C MET A 289 -15.27 3.07 5.82
N GLY A 290 -15.76 3.89 4.91
CA GLY A 290 -15.26 5.25 4.73
C GLY A 290 -15.48 6.11 5.97
N ALA A 291 -16.66 6.04 6.60
CA ALA A 291 -16.95 6.76 7.84
C ALA A 291 -16.03 6.31 8.99
N LEU A 292 -15.79 5.01 9.14
CA LEU A 292 -14.86 4.46 10.13
C LEU A 292 -13.45 5.01 9.93
N LEU A 293 -12.92 4.95 8.70
CA LEU A 293 -11.59 5.43 8.37
C LEU A 293 -11.45 6.95 8.56
N HIS A 294 -12.44 7.72 8.13
CA HIS A 294 -12.45 9.18 8.30
C HIS A 294 -12.46 9.56 9.79
N GLU A 295 -13.33 8.95 10.59
CA GLU A 295 -13.41 9.20 12.02
C GLU A 295 -12.14 8.74 12.75
N LEU A 296 -11.53 7.65 12.32
CA LEU A 296 -10.23 7.20 12.84
C LEU A 296 -9.16 8.28 12.64
N VAL A 297 -9.02 8.80 11.41
CA VAL A 297 -8.03 9.85 11.10
C VAL A 297 -8.30 11.12 11.88
N SER A 298 -9.56 11.52 12.04
CA SER A 298 -9.93 12.74 12.79
C SER A 298 -9.59 12.68 14.29
N ARG A 299 -9.27 11.49 14.82
CA ARG A 299 -8.90 11.27 16.22
C ARG A 299 -7.41 10.95 16.43
N LEU A 300 -6.62 10.93 15.37
CA LEU A 300 -5.15 10.77 15.41
C LEU A 300 -4.45 12.11 15.56
#